data_867647d93a30952f87ad60e88d7398ba
#
_entry.id   867647d93a30952f87ad60e88d7398ba
#
_cell.length_a   1.000
_cell.length_b   1.000
_cell.length_c   1.000
_cell.angle_alpha   90.00
_cell.angle_beta   90.00
_cell.angle_gamma   90.00
#
_symmetry.space_group_name_H-M   'P 1'
#
loop_
_entity.id
_entity.type
_entity.pdbx_description
1 polymer ?
#
loop_
_entity_poly.entity_id
_entity_poly.type
_entity_poly.pdbx_seq_one_letter_code
_entity_poly.pdbx_strand_id
1 'polypeptide(L)'
;MSGIFGKMAGGIMRETKTKSGFKVHAIAGTYVVLFGFDLPRADCNGLLGFSLHRVDHTENESYYLEANKFFAGTNPGLKPGEQHSTKDHPIQSFQWADYTAKPGHKYTYTITAQKGAPGTLVPHAEVAIDIETESPEGGNHDVYFNRGVAGSQAYVRRFGDRAPDDVENNQAFVWLSRGLYEAMEEFVSSTTRGRHALRIAAYEFHYAPFLKLLQETKARGVDIEIVYDARKKEPGKKNDDAVRAARLSGACTKRTEGSYISHNKFIVKLENGRPVSVWTGGTNFSEGGIFGHSNVAHVVEDNEIAA
;
A
#
# COMPACT_ATOMS: atom_id res chain seq x y z
N MET A 1 34.04 18.49 -10.03
CA MET A 1 33.03 18.16 -9.01
C MET A 1 32.13 17.12 -9.66
N SER A 2 32.41 15.86 -9.39
CA SER A 2 31.69 14.71 -9.97
C SER A 2 30.64 14.28 -8.98
N GLY A 3 29.37 14.51 -9.33
CA GLY A 3 28.24 14.05 -8.51
C GLY A 3 28.18 12.55 -8.51
N ILE A 4 28.26 11.96 -7.34
CA ILE A 4 28.03 10.54 -7.08
C ILE A 4 26.52 10.34 -7.14
N PHE A 5 25.98 10.11 -8.34
CA PHE A 5 24.67 9.45 -8.46
C PHE A 5 24.89 7.98 -8.12
N GLY A 6 24.52 7.58 -6.91
CA GLY A 6 24.40 6.18 -6.55
C GLY A 6 23.44 5.53 -7.56
N LYS A 7 23.94 4.53 -8.30
CA LYS A 7 23.14 3.66 -9.13
C LYS A 7 22.14 2.94 -8.19
N MET A 8 20.90 3.41 -8.16
CA MET A 8 19.80 2.56 -7.71
C MET A 8 19.79 1.37 -8.69
N ALA A 9 19.96 0.17 -8.17
CA ALA A 9 19.68 -1.06 -8.90
C ALA A 9 18.14 -1.16 -9.04
N GLY A 10 17.56 -0.26 -9.81
CA GLY A 10 16.15 -0.25 -10.10
C GLY A 10 15.86 -1.33 -11.13
N GLY A 11 15.07 -2.33 -10.76
CA GLY A 11 14.49 -3.26 -11.71
C GLY A 11 13.61 -2.53 -12.73
N ILE A 12 13.17 -3.25 -13.75
CA ILE A 12 12.29 -2.70 -14.80
C ILE A 12 10.88 -2.54 -14.20
N MET A 13 10.58 -1.33 -13.73
CA MET A 13 9.25 -1.00 -13.15
C MET A 13 8.23 -0.52 -14.19
N ARG A 14 8.68 -0.17 -15.39
CA ARG A 14 7.83 0.23 -16.52
C ARG A 14 8.37 -0.37 -17.79
N GLU A 15 7.55 -1.12 -18.48
CA GLU A 15 7.94 -1.80 -19.70
C GLU A 15 6.81 -1.74 -20.73
N THR A 16 7.20 -1.71 -21.99
CA THR A 16 6.27 -1.77 -23.13
C THR A 16 6.85 -2.73 -24.15
N LYS A 17 6.10 -3.77 -24.47
CA LYS A 17 6.48 -4.72 -25.52
C LYS A 17 5.39 -4.83 -26.58
N THR A 18 5.82 -4.99 -27.83
CA THR A 18 4.91 -5.18 -28.98
C THR A 18 5.39 -6.40 -29.77
N LYS A 19 4.45 -7.28 -30.11
CA LYS A 19 4.69 -8.44 -30.96
C LYS A 19 3.50 -8.65 -31.89
N SER A 20 3.74 -8.72 -33.18
CA SER A 20 2.66 -8.92 -34.19
C SER A 20 1.48 -7.94 -34.04
N GLY A 21 1.77 -6.66 -33.78
CA GLY A 21 0.75 -5.63 -33.57
C GLY A 21 0.10 -5.58 -32.20
N PHE A 22 0.18 -6.64 -31.40
CA PHE A 22 -0.31 -6.64 -30.03
C PHE A 22 0.73 -5.96 -29.13
N LYS A 23 0.30 -4.89 -28.45
CA LYS A 23 1.14 -4.10 -27.53
C LYS A 23 0.64 -4.25 -26.09
N VAL A 24 1.58 -4.46 -25.18
CA VAL A 24 1.35 -4.53 -23.74
C VAL A 24 2.18 -3.48 -23.05
N HIS A 25 1.54 -2.68 -22.22
CA HIS A 25 2.18 -1.77 -21.28
C HIS A 25 2.04 -2.35 -19.87
N ALA A 26 3.12 -2.39 -19.11
CA ALA A 26 3.11 -2.79 -17.72
C ALA A 26 3.76 -1.70 -16.86
N ILE A 27 3.12 -1.40 -15.71
CA ILE A 27 3.62 -0.44 -14.72
C ILE A 27 3.53 -1.14 -13.37
N ALA A 28 4.67 -1.39 -12.74
CA ALA A 28 4.74 -1.95 -11.41
C ALA A 28 4.74 -0.83 -10.36
N GLY A 29 4.01 -1.05 -9.28
CA GLY A 29 4.17 -0.37 -8.01
C GLY A 29 4.60 -1.39 -6.96
N THR A 30 4.46 -1.07 -5.69
CA THR A 30 4.89 -1.94 -4.59
C THR A 30 4.05 -3.24 -4.51
N TYR A 31 2.73 -3.15 -4.65
CA TYR A 31 1.78 -4.27 -4.44
C TYR A 31 0.85 -4.47 -5.63
N VAL A 32 1.20 -3.96 -6.79
CA VAL A 32 0.34 -4.01 -7.97
C VAL A 32 1.18 -3.95 -9.24
N VAL A 33 0.73 -4.66 -10.28
CA VAL A 33 1.18 -4.42 -11.65
C VAL A 33 -0.03 -4.04 -12.49
N LEU A 34 -0.02 -2.81 -13.02
CA LEU A 34 -1.05 -2.30 -13.91
C LEU A 34 -0.68 -2.62 -15.35
N PHE A 35 -1.66 -3.12 -16.11
CA PHE A 35 -1.52 -3.43 -17.53
C PHE A 35 -2.45 -2.58 -18.38
N GLY A 36 -1.94 -2.15 -19.52
CA GLY A 36 -2.70 -1.66 -20.65
C GLY A 36 -2.46 -2.52 -21.87
N PHE A 37 -3.50 -2.89 -22.59
CA PHE A 37 -3.43 -3.69 -23.80
C PHE A 37 -3.85 -2.84 -25.01
N ASP A 38 -3.15 -3.02 -26.13
CA ASP A 38 -3.49 -2.34 -27.38
C ASP A 38 -3.39 -3.36 -28.53
N LEU A 39 -4.49 -3.52 -29.24
CA LEU A 39 -4.59 -4.46 -30.36
C LEU A 39 -5.16 -3.71 -31.58
N PRO A 40 -4.62 -3.91 -32.80
CA PRO A 40 -5.18 -3.32 -34.00
C PRO A 40 -6.67 -3.55 -34.12
N ARG A 41 -7.44 -2.54 -34.53
CA ARG A 41 -8.90 -2.62 -34.58
C ARG A 41 -9.42 -3.82 -35.40
N ALA A 42 -8.71 -4.17 -36.49
CA ALA A 42 -9.06 -5.33 -37.29
C ALA A 42 -8.95 -6.66 -36.50
N ASP A 43 -7.97 -6.73 -35.58
CA ASP A 43 -7.73 -7.91 -34.75
C ASP A 43 -8.67 -8.02 -33.55
N CYS A 44 -9.40 -6.94 -33.24
CA CYS A 44 -10.44 -6.97 -32.20
C CYS A 44 -11.70 -7.75 -32.60
N ASN A 45 -11.90 -8.05 -33.89
CA ASN A 45 -13.01 -8.87 -34.32
C ASN A 45 -12.88 -10.29 -33.77
N GLY A 46 -13.91 -10.74 -33.03
CA GLY A 46 -13.92 -12.05 -32.38
C GLY A 46 -12.99 -12.19 -31.17
N LEU A 47 -12.45 -11.06 -30.65
CA LEU A 47 -11.69 -11.05 -29.41
C LEU A 47 -12.60 -11.36 -28.23
N LEU A 48 -12.23 -12.38 -27.43
CA LEU A 48 -12.95 -12.80 -26.23
C LEU A 48 -12.31 -12.23 -24.94
N GLY A 49 -11.09 -11.71 -25.02
CA GLY A 49 -10.38 -11.11 -23.90
C GLY A 49 -8.91 -11.55 -23.85
N PHE A 50 -8.30 -11.35 -22.69
CA PHE A 50 -6.86 -11.59 -22.45
C PHE A 50 -6.67 -12.59 -21.31
N SER A 51 -5.89 -13.62 -21.55
CA SER A 51 -5.39 -14.53 -20.52
C SER A 51 -4.06 -14.02 -20.01
N LEU A 52 -3.84 -14.06 -18.70
CA LEU A 52 -2.59 -13.61 -18.07
C LEU A 52 -1.96 -14.76 -17.28
N HIS A 53 -0.83 -15.23 -17.75
CA HIS A 53 0.03 -16.19 -17.04
C HIS A 53 1.17 -15.43 -16.37
N ARG A 54 1.40 -15.69 -15.09
CA ARG A 54 2.48 -15.06 -14.30
C ARG A 54 3.48 -16.12 -13.85
N VAL A 55 4.76 -15.82 -14.04
CA VAL A 55 5.89 -16.50 -13.40
C VAL A 55 6.48 -15.53 -12.37
N ASP A 56 6.52 -15.93 -11.11
CA ASP A 56 7.25 -15.26 -10.05
C ASP A 56 8.62 -15.91 -9.91
N HIS A 57 9.67 -15.21 -10.34
CA HIS A 57 11.05 -15.71 -10.28
C HIS A 57 11.64 -15.65 -8.88
N THR A 58 11.05 -14.86 -7.98
CA THR A 58 11.53 -14.69 -6.60
C THR A 58 11.09 -15.86 -5.72
N GLU A 59 9.85 -16.34 -5.90
CA GLU A 59 9.30 -17.46 -5.13
C GLU A 59 9.21 -18.76 -5.95
N ASN A 60 9.60 -18.72 -7.22
CA ASN A 60 9.51 -19.87 -8.15
C ASN A 60 8.08 -20.41 -8.30
N GLU A 61 7.10 -19.50 -8.42
CA GLU A 61 5.69 -19.82 -8.65
C GLU A 61 5.28 -19.52 -10.10
N SER A 62 4.36 -20.30 -10.64
CA SER A 62 3.89 -20.14 -12.03
C SER A 62 2.44 -20.57 -12.15
N TYR A 63 1.55 -19.63 -12.52
CA TYR A 63 0.12 -19.89 -12.70
C TYR A 63 -0.58 -18.81 -13.51
N TYR A 64 -1.79 -19.12 -14.02
CA TYR A 64 -2.68 -18.13 -14.59
C TYR A 64 -3.34 -17.32 -13.49
N LEU A 65 -3.35 -15.99 -13.66
CA LEU A 65 -4.03 -15.10 -12.73
C LEU A 65 -5.54 -15.35 -12.74
N GLU A 66 -6.19 -14.98 -11.66
CA GLU A 66 -7.63 -15.14 -11.47
C GLU A 66 -8.38 -13.84 -11.62
N ALA A 67 -9.60 -13.89 -12.12
CA ALA A 67 -10.53 -12.78 -12.27
C ALA A 67 -11.96 -13.19 -11.87
N ASN A 68 -12.86 -12.20 -11.76
CA ASN A 68 -14.23 -12.44 -11.26
C ASN A 68 -15.29 -12.51 -12.35
N LYS A 69 -14.91 -12.33 -13.63
CA LYS A 69 -15.85 -12.39 -14.76
C LYS A 69 -15.65 -13.69 -15.53
N PHE A 70 -16.75 -14.35 -15.84
CA PHE A 70 -16.77 -15.58 -16.62
C PHE A 70 -17.80 -15.50 -17.74
N PHE A 71 -17.68 -16.37 -18.72
CA PHE A 71 -18.66 -16.50 -19.80
C PHE A 71 -19.93 -17.17 -19.29
N ALA A 72 -21.06 -16.54 -19.43
CA ALA A 72 -22.34 -17.02 -18.92
C ALA A 72 -22.70 -18.42 -19.44
N GLY A 73 -22.39 -18.72 -20.71
CA GLY A 73 -22.69 -20.02 -21.32
C GLY A 73 -21.79 -21.18 -20.87
N THR A 74 -20.70 -20.90 -20.15
CA THR A 74 -19.75 -21.91 -19.67
C THR A 74 -19.55 -21.82 -18.17
N ASN A 75 -20.52 -21.23 -17.45
CA ASN A 75 -20.45 -21.08 -16.00
C ASN A 75 -20.32 -22.45 -15.31
N PRO A 76 -19.19 -22.74 -14.64
CA PRO A 76 -18.97 -24.01 -13.94
C PRO A 76 -19.68 -24.09 -12.58
N GLY A 77 -20.69 -23.27 -12.34
CA GLY A 77 -21.42 -23.20 -11.07
C GLY A 77 -20.80 -22.20 -10.07
N LEU A 78 -19.94 -21.29 -10.55
CA LEU A 78 -19.34 -20.23 -9.72
C LEU A 78 -20.39 -19.25 -9.22
N LYS A 79 -20.26 -18.86 -7.96
CA LYS A 79 -21.08 -17.83 -7.35
C LYS A 79 -20.53 -16.43 -7.67
N PRO A 80 -21.37 -15.39 -7.63
CA PRO A 80 -20.90 -14.02 -7.76
C PRO A 80 -19.75 -13.72 -6.77
N GLY A 81 -18.63 -13.18 -7.30
CA GLY A 81 -17.44 -12.85 -6.51
C GLY A 81 -16.41 -13.97 -6.35
N GLU A 82 -16.71 -15.21 -6.76
CA GLU A 82 -15.71 -16.25 -6.84
C GLU A 82 -14.72 -15.97 -7.98
N GLN A 83 -13.45 -16.31 -7.72
CA GLN A 83 -12.37 -16.10 -8.68
C GLN A 83 -12.18 -17.36 -9.52
N HIS A 84 -11.77 -17.18 -10.77
CA HIS A 84 -11.49 -18.24 -11.71
C HIS A 84 -10.35 -17.84 -12.63
N SER A 85 -9.69 -18.86 -13.18
CA SER A 85 -8.52 -18.70 -14.03
C SER A 85 -8.82 -17.89 -15.29
N THR A 86 -7.98 -16.91 -15.57
CA THR A 86 -8.01 -16.15 -16.84
C THR A 86 -7.65 -17.02 -18.04
N LYS A 87 -7.14 -18.23 -17.83
CA LYS A 87 -6.91 -19.23 -18.88
C LYS A 87 -8.20 -19.61 -19.59
N ASP A 88 -9.25 -19.87 -18.80
CA ASP A 88 -10.54 -20.35 -19.30
C ASP A 88 -11.57 -19.24 -19.45
N HIS A 89 -11.41 -18.18 -18.67
CA HIS A 89 -12.28 -16.99 -18.65
C HIS A 89 -11.44 -15.71 -18.74
N PRO A 90 -11.00 -15.34 -19.96
CA PRO A 90 -10.14 -14.17 -20.18
C PRO A 90 -10.73 -12.86 -19.69
N ILE A 91 -9.86 -11.94 -19.35
CA ILE A 91 -10.23 -10.59 -18.93
C ILE A 91 -10.79 -9.83 -20.11
N GLN A 92 -12.05 -9.37 -20.00
CA GLN A 92 -12.79 -8.67 -21.06
C GLN A 92 -12.61 -7.15 -20.93
N SER A 93 -11.37 -6.71 -20.80
CA SER A 93 -11.00 -5.29 -20.68
C SER A 93 -9.62 -5.07 -21.30
N PHE A 94 -9.38 -3.89 -21.88
CA PHE A 94 -8.08 -3.46 -22.37
C PHE A 94 -7.18 -2.86 -21.26
N GLN A 95 -7.67 -2.85 -20.04
CA GLN A 95 -6.91 -2.47 -18.85
C GLN A 95 -7.21 -3.43 -17.71
N TRP A 96 -6.18 -3.83 -16.98
CA TRP A 96 -6.32 -4.69 -15.81
C TRP A 96 -5.18 -4.48 -14.83
N ALA A 97 -5.33 -4.96 -13.58
CA ALA A 97 -4.30 -4.85 -12.57
C ALA A 97 -4.19 -6.14 -11.76
N ASP A 98 -2.96 -6.62 -11.59
CA ASP A 98 -2.63 -7.69 -10.66
C ASP A 98 -2.37 -7.11 -9.28
N TYR A 99 -3.36 -7.22 -8.40
CA TYR A 99 -3.27 -6.82 -6.98
C TYR A 99 -2.69 -7.91 -6.07
N THR A 100 -2.26 -9.03 -6.64
CA THR A 100 -1.62 -10.13 -5.90
C THR A 100 -0.10 -10.08 -5.96
N ALA A 101 0.45 -9.13 -6.72
CA ALA A 101 1.88 -8.88 -6.79
C ALA A 101 2.43 -8.52 -5.40
N LYS A 102 3.62 -9.03 -5.10
CA LYS A 102 4.35 -8.80 -3.85
C LYS A 102 5.48 -7.78 -4.07
N PRO A 103 5.90 -7.04 -3.04
CA PRO A 103 6.94 -6.04 -3.18
C PRO A 103 8.34 -6.66 -3.42
N GLY A 104 9.12 -6.02 -4.28
CA GLY A 104 10.50 -6.45 -4.58
C GLY A 104 10.61 -7.76 -5.36
N HIS A 105 9.53 -8.20 -6.00
CA HIS A 105 9.52 -9.45 -6.77
C HIS A 105 9.75 -9.23 -8.25
N LYS A 106 10.39 -10.21 -8.88
CA LYS A 106 10.64 -10.27 -10.33
C LYS A 106 9.63 -11.18 -10.99
N TYR A 107 8.91 -10.64 -11.95
CA TYR A 107 7.85 -11.33 -12.66
C TYR A 107 8.09 -11.36 -14.15
N THR A 108 7.66 -12.47 -14.79
CA THR A 108 7.35 -12.50 -16.22
C THR A 108 5.85 -12.72 -16.35
N TYR A 109 5.18 -11.79 -17.03
CA TYR A 109 3.78 -11.96 -17.42
C TYR A 109 3.70 -12.29 -18.90
N THR A 110 3.01 -13.38 -19.23
CA THR A 110 2.63 -13.72 -20.60
C THR A 110 1.16 -13.40 -20.79
N ILE A 111 0.88 -12.45 -21.66
CA ILE A 111 -0.47 -11.98 -21.98
C ILE A 111 -0.84 -12.50 -23.35
N THR A 112 -1.95 -13.25 -23.41
CA THR A 112 -2.45 -13.86 -24.65
C THR A 112 -3.82 -13.30 -24.99
N ALA A 113 -3.95 -12.67 -26.14
CA ALA A 113 -5.23 -12.28 -26.71
C ALA A 113 -5.96 -13.53 -27.22
N GLN A 114 -7.17 -13.79 -26.74
CA GLN A 114 -7.94 -15.01 -26.99
C GLN A 114 -9.10 -14.75 -27.95
N LYS A 115 -9.24 -15.60 -28.95
CA LYS A 115 -10.36 -15.69 -29.87
C LYS A 115 -11.05 -17.05 -29.74
N GLY A 116 -11.88 -17.45 -30.74
CA GLY A 116 -12.60 -18.71 -30.73
C GLY A 116 -14.00 -18.59 -30.15
N ALA A 117 -14.36 -19.49 -29.23
CA ALA A 117 -15.65 -19.46 -28.54
C ALA A 117 -15.45 -19.78 -27.05
N PRO A 118 -16.39 -19.38 -26.17
CA PRO A 118 -16.39 -19.79 -24.77
C PRO A 118 -16.26 -21.32 -24.64
N GLY A 119 -15.27 -21.78 -23.87
CA GLY A 119 -14.93 -23.20 -23.72
C GLY A 119 -14.00 -23.79 -24.79
N THR A 120 -13.74 -23.06 -25.89
CA THR A 120 -12.82 -23.46 -26.97
C THR A 120 -12.01 -22.25 -27.44
N LEU A 121 -11.23 -21.69 -26.50
CA LEU A 121 -10.38 -20.52 -26.76
C LEU A 121 -9.23 -20.87 -27.69
N VAL A 122 -8.88 -19.92 -28.56
CA VAL A 122 -7.78 -20.02 -29.51
C VAL A 122 -6.86 -18.81 -29.34
N PRO A 123 -5.58 -19.01 -29.02
CA PRO A 123 -4.59 -17.93 -28.96
C PRO A 123 -4.48 -17.21 -30.31
N HIS A 124 -4.58 -15.87 -30.29
CA HIS A 124 -4.46 -15.04 -31.47
C HIS A 124 -3.12 -14.30 -31.51
N ALA A 125 -2.74 -13.66 -30.41
CA ALA A 125 -1.49 -12.95 -30.26
C ALA A 125 -1.00 -13.04 -28.82
N GLU A 126 0.32 -13.00 -28.62
CA GLU A 126 0.93 -13.18 -27.31
C GLU A 126 2.14 -12.29 -27.12
N VAL A 127 2.24 -11.67 -25.94
CA VAL A 127 3.39 -10.87 -25.51
C VAL A 127 3.84 -11.32 -24.13
N ALA A 128 5.12 -11.59 -23.96
CA ALA A 128 5.74 -11.80 -22.65
C ALA A 128 6.50 -10.54 -22.23
N ILE A 129 6.28 -10.09 -21.00
CA ILE A 129 6.85 -8.86 -20.44
C ILE A 129 7.44 -9.14 -19.05
N ASP A 130 8.69 -8.71 -18.85
CA ASP A 130 9.38 -8.84 -17.58
C ASP A 130 9.24 -7.52 -16.81
N ILE A 131 8.98 -7.62 -15.51
CA ILE A 131 8.80 -6.45 -14.66
C ILE A 131 9.20 -6.77 -13.22
N GLU A 132 9.69 -5.78 -12.49
CA GLU A 132 10.01 -5.89 -11.08
C GLU A 132 9.16 -4.89 -10.28
N THR A 133 8.55 -5.36 -9.20
CA THR A 133 7.78 -4.50 -8.29
C THR A 133 8.70 -3.70 -7.39
N GLU A 134 8.24 -2.53 -6.98
CA GLU A 134 8.97 -1.68 -6.04
C GLU A 134 9.08 -2.36 -4.67
N SER A 135 10.22 -2.19 -3.99
CA SER A 135 10.29 -2.36 -2.56
C SER A 135 9.63 -1.16 -1.86
N PRO A 136 8.91 -1.34 -0.74
CA PRO A 136 8.45 -0.21 0.06
C PRO A 136 9.60 0.58 0.68
N GLU A 137 10.79 -0.02 0.77
CA GLU A 137 11.98 0.49 1.43
C GLU A 137 13.20 0.43 0.50
N GLY A 138 14.22 1.24 0.81
CA GLY A 138 15.53 1.11 0.18
C GLY A 138 16.01 2.30 -0.62
N GLY A 139 15.45 3.47 -0.38
CA GLY A 139 15.88 4.73 -0.98
C GLY A 139 15.77 5.89 -0.01
N ASN A 140 15.75 7.11 -0.55
CA ASN A 140 15.43 8.31 0.23
C ASN A 140 13.91 8.47 0.43
N HIS A 141 13.12 7.60 -0.17
CA HIS A 141 11.67 7.60 -0.14
C HIS A 141 11.17 6.19 0.11
N ASP A 142 10.58 5.95 1.26
CA ASP A 142 9.89 4.71 1.57
C ASP A 142 8.38 4.97 1.57
N VAL A 143 7.62 4.10 0.90
CA VAL A 143 6.18 4.30 0.72
C VAL A 143 5.40 3.06 1.15
N TYR A 144 4.49 3.23 2.09
CA TYR A 144 3.70 2.16 2.67
C TYR A 144 2.22 2.37 2.40
N PHE A 145 1.57 1.37 1.83
CA PHE A 145 0.12 1.34 1.61
C PHE A 145 -0.51 0.27 2.49
N ASN A 146 -1.43 0.65 3.36
CA ASN A 146 -2.21 -0.32 4.08
C ASN A 146 -3.27 -1.00 3.17
N ARG A 147 -3.90 -2.07 3.67
CA ARG A 147 -5.07 -2.64 2.98
C ARG A 147 -6.35 -1.89 3.33
N GLY A 148 -6.41 -1.27 4.49
CA GLY A 148 -7.61 -0.61 5.00
C GLY A 148 -8.79 -1.58 5.05
N VAL A 149 -9.95 -1.15 5.05
CA VAL A 149 -11.29 -1.77 4.89
C VAL A 149 -11.42 -3.25 5.34
N ALA A 150 -11.74 -3.45 6.62
CA ALA A 150 -12.10 -4.76 7.18
C ALA A 150 -13.33 -5.40 6.51
N GLY A 151 -14.23 -4.59 5.91
CA GLY A 151 -15.38 -5.09 5.15
C GLY A 151 -15.09 -5.49 3.70
N SER A 152 -13.82 -5.56 3.28
CA SER A 152 -13.47 -5.98 1.92
C SER A 152 -13.71 -7.48 1.71
N GLN A 153 -14.04 -7.88 0.48
CA GLN A 153 -14.16 -9.30 0.13
C GLN A 153 -12.87 -10.11 0.46
N ALA A 154 -11.70 -9.49 0.30
CA ALA A 154 -10.43 -10.12 0.63
C ALA A 154 -10.29 -10.36 2.15
N TYR A 155 -10.75 -9.43 2.96
CA TYR A 155 -10.79 -9.59 4.41
C TYR A 155 -11.75 -10.71 4.82
N VAL A 156 -12.99 -10.68 4.30
CA VAL A 156 -14.03 -11.68 4.60
C VAL A 156 -13.57 -13.09 4.18
N ARG A 157 -12.94 -13.24 3.02
CA ARG A 157 -12.37 -14.54 2.61
C ARG A 157 -11.32 -15.07 3.57
N ARG A 158 -10.54 -14.18 4.21
CA ARG A 158 -9.43 -14.57 5.08
C ARG A 158 -9.86 -14.80 6.53
N PHE A 159 -10.73 -13.95 7.05
CA PHE A 159 -11.08 -13.90 8.48
C PHE A 159 -12.56 -14.13 8.76
N GLY A 160 -13.40 -14.31 7.72
CA GLY A 160 -14.85 -14.34 7.86
C GLY A 160 -15.40 -12.94 8.22
N ASP A 161 -16.59 -12.91 8.82
CA ASP A 161 -17.23 -11.66 9.27
C ASP A 161 -16.76 -11.21 10.67
N ARG A 162 -15.60 -11.72 11.14
CA ARG A 162 -15.06 -11.34 12.45
C ARG A 162 -14.52 -9.92 12.43
N ALA A 163 -14.78 -9.16 13.50
CA ALA A 163 -14.13 -7.88 13.71
C ALA A 163 -12.61 -8.09 13.89
N PRO A 164 -11.74 -7.10 13.55
CA PRO A 164 -10.30 -7.24 13.73
C PRO A 164 -9.88 -7.63 15.15
N ASP A 165 -10.55 -7.10 16.17
CA ASP A 165 -10.31 -7.42 17.58
C ASP A 165 -10.65 -8.88 17.96
N ASP A 166 -11.54 -9.52 17.21
CA ASP A 166 -11.97 -10.90 17.45
C ASP A 166 -11.05 -11.94 16.78
N VAL A 167 -10.02 -11.46 16.05
CA VAL A 167 -9.04 -12.32 15.38
C VAL A 167 -7.81 -12.50 16.26
N GLU A 168 -7.51 -13.73 16.59
CA GLU A 168 -6.38 -14.08 17.47
C GLU A 168 -5.04 -13.53 16.99
N ASN A 169 -4.16 -13.22 17.96
CA ASN A 169 -2.79 -12.78 17.75
C ASN A 169 -2.66 -11.53 16.85
N ASN A 170 -3.65 -10.65 16.84
CA ASN A 170 -3.68 -9.43 16.04
C ASN A 170 -3.49 -9.66 14.52
N GLN A 171 -3.73 -10.88 14.03
CA GLN A 171 -3.48 -11.23 12.63
C GLN A 171 -4.27 -10.37 11.65
N ALA A 172 -5.48 -9.94 12.03
CA ALA A 172 -6.27 -9.05 11.20
C ALA A 172 -5.65 -7.64 11.11
N PHE A 173 -5.18 -7.10 12.23
CA PHE A 173 -4.49 -5.80 12.25
C PHE A 173 -3.19 -5.82 11.44
N VAL A 174 -2.36 -6.85 11.60
CA VAL A 174 -1.14 -7.04 10.80
C VAL A 174 -1.47 -7.13 9.30
N TRP A 175 -2.51 -7.87 8.95
CA TRP A 175 -2.94 -7.98 7.56
C TRP A 175 -3.47 -6.65 7.00
N LEU A 176 -4.26 -5.91 7.79
CA LEU A 176 -4.80 -4.60 7.42
C LEU A 176 -3.70 -3.53 7.31
N SER A 177 -2.74 -3.55 8.23
CA SER A 177 -1.58 -2.65 8.23
C SER A 177 -0.73 -2.80 6.98
N ARG A 178 -0.47 -4.01 6.54
CA ARG A 178 0.42 -4.31 5.40
C ARG A 178 1.81 -3.63 5.54
N GLY A 179 2.34 -3.54 6.73
CA GLY A 179 3.64 -2.91 7.02
C GLY A 179 3.58 -1.41 7.33
N LEU A 180 2.45 -0.73 7.13
CA LEU A 180 2.36 0.71 7.37
C LEU A 180 2.53 1.07 8.86
N TYR A 181 1.85 0.34 9.75
CA TYR A 181 1.95 0.60 11.19
C TYR A 181 3.30 0.17 11.73
N GLU A 182 3.80 -0.96 11.29
CA GLU A 182 5.11 -1.50 11.65
C GLU A 182 6.25 -0.54 11.27
N ALA A 183 6.18 0.06 10.09
CA ALA A 183 7.13 1.08 9.67
C ALA A 183 7.01 2.38 10.49
N MET A 184 5.80 2.77 10.91
CA MET A 184 5.60 3.91 11.81
C MET A 184 6.20 3.63 13.20
N GLU A 185 6.04 2.40 13.72
CA GLU A 185 6.67 1.97 14.96
C GLU A 185 8.20 2.00 14.86
N GLU A 186 8.76 1.49 13.77
CA GLU A 186 10.22 1.52 13.53
C GLU A 186 10.74 2.96 13.42
N PHE A 187 10.03 3.84 12.70
CA PHE A 187 10.42 5.25 12.58
C PHE A 187 10.56 5.93 13.93
N VAL A 188 9.68 5.63 14.88
CA VAL A 188 9.73 6.17 16.25
C VAL A 188 10.76 5.40 17.09
N SER A 189 10.78 4.07 17.01
CA SER A 189 11.62 3.20 17.86
C SER A 189 13.11 3.34 17.57
N SER A 190 13.49 3.65 16.32
CA SER A 190 14.89 3.88 15.91
C SER A 190 15.52 5.13 16.54
N THR A 191 14.74 5.94 17.28
CA THR A 191 15.24 7.17 17.91
C THR A 191 16.03 6.88 19.19
N THR A 192 17.13 7.62 19.37
CA THR A 192 18.09 7.46 20.47
C THR A 192 18.19 8.76 21.28
N ARG A 193 18.18 8.63 22.61
CA ARG A 193 18.39 9.75 23.55
C ARG A 193 19.66 10.54 23.22
N GLY A 194 19.57 11.86 23.29
CA GLY A 194 20.69 12.78 23.11
C GLY A 194 21.16 12.96 21.66
N ARG A 195 20.69 12.10 20.74
CA ARG A 195 20.96 12.20 19.31
C ARG A 195 19.72 12.65 18.55
N HIS A 196 18.56 12.07 18.85
CA HIS A 196 17.34 12.31 18.11
C HIS A 196 16.30 13.08 18.92
N ALA A 197 15.42 13.78 18.19
CA ALA A 197 14.20 14.35 18.72
C ALA A 197 13.05 14.12 17.72
N LEU A 198 11.79 14.17 18.19
CA LEU A 198 10.60 14.06 17.35
C LEU A 198 9.73 15.31 17.47
N ARG A 199 9.21 15.77 16.33
CA ARG A 199 8.24 16.87 16.23
C ARG A 199 7.01 16.34 15.48
N ILE A 200 5.86 16.34 16.14
CA ILE A 200 4.66 15.65 15.66
C ILE A 200 3.52 16.65 15.52
N ALA A 201 2.85 16.65 14.38
CA ALA A 201 1.57 17.33 14.20
C ALA A 201 0.48 16.31 13.83
N ALA A 202 -0.61 16.30 14.59
CA ALA A 202 -1.63 15.27 14.51
C ALA A 202 -3.06 15.82 14.48
N TYR A 203 -3.89 15.33 13.57
CA TYR A 203 -5.32 15.59 13.54
C TYR A 203 -6.08 14.60 14.44
N GLU A 204 -6.17 13.33 14.06
CA GLU A 204 -6.63 12.26 14.95
C GLU A 204 -5.43 11.64 15.66
N PHE A 205 -5.45 11.67 16.98
CA PHE A 205 -4.32 11.27 17.80
C PHE A 205 -4.80 10.49 19.04
N HIS A 206 -5.37 9.33 18.80
CA HIS A 206 -5.98 8.55 19.88
C HIS A 206 -5.80 7.02 19.73
N TYR A 207 -4.90 6.54 18.86
CA TYR A 207 -4.55 5.12 18.82
C TYR A 207 -3.65 4.77 20.00
N ALA A 208 -4.20 4.06 20.98
CA ALA A 208 -3.56 3.81 22.27
C ALA A 208 -2.18 3.13 22.16
N PRO A 209 -1.95 2.10 21.29
CA PRO A 209 -0.62 1.50 21.15
C PRO A 209 0.43 2.50 20.66
N PHE A 210 0.10 3.37 19.70
CA PHE A 210 1.03 4.38 19.20
C PHE A 210 1.34 5.44 20.27
N LEU A 211 0.36 5.91 21.03
CA LEU A 211 0.59 6.85 22.12
C LEU A 211 1.45 6.22 23.24
N LYS A 212 1.26 4.94 23.52
CA LYS A 212 2.11 4.18 24.45
C LYS A 212 3.55 4.12 23.96
N LEU A 213 3.78 3.84 22.68
CA LEU A 213 5.12 3.86 22.08
C LEU A 213 5.81 5.22 22.24
N LEU A 214 5.09 6.33 21.99
CA LEU A 214 5.61 7.68 22.19
C LEU A 214 5.94 7.95 23.67
N GLN A 215 5.11 7.49 24.59
CA GLN A 215 5.37 7.61 26.02
C GLN A 215 6.62 6.82 26.44
N GLU A 216 6.79 5.60 25.96
CA GLU A 216 7.97 4.77 26.21
C GLU A 216 9.23 5.39 25.61
N THR A 217 9.12 5.94 24.40
CA THR A 217 10.21 6.66 23.72
C THR A 217 10.63 7.90 24.50
N LYS A 218 9.67 8.68 25.00
CA LYS A 218 9.93 9.81 25.89
C LYS A 218 10.56 9.37 27.20
N ALA A 219 10.10 8.27 27.79
CA ALA A 219 10.66 7.71 29.03
C ALA A 219 12.12 7.25 28.86
N ARG A 220 12.50 6.78 27.65
CA ARG A 220 13.91 6.53 27.29
C ARG A 220 14.75 7.80 27.18
N GLY A 221 14.15 8.98 27.26
CA GLY A 221 14.81 10.28 27.25
C GLY A 221 14.97 10.90 25.86
N VAL A 222 14.23 10.47 24.87
CA VAL A 222 14.11 11.16 23.58
C VAL A 222 13.25 12.42 23.76
N ASP A 223 13.69 13.53 23.20
CA ASP A 223 12.93 14.77 23.20
C ASP A 223 11.77 14.67 22.19
N ILE A 224 10.55 14.84 22.70
CA ILE A 224 9.32 14.73 21.90
C ILE A 224 8.43 15.95 22.15
N GLU A 225 8.06 16.64 21.09
CA GLU A 225 7.05 17.71 21.10
C GLU A 225 5.92 17.38 20.13
N ILE A 226 4.68 17.52 20.59
CA ILE A 226 3.48 17.13 19.85
C ILE A 226 2.50 18.31 19.82
N VAL A 227 2.00 18.64 18.64
CA VAL A 227 0.85 19.53 18.47
C VAL A 227 -0.32 18.68 17.95
N TYR A 228 -1.46 18.72 18.63
CA TYR A 228 -2.63 17.94 18.22
C TYR A 228 -3.93 18.74 18.24
N ASP A 229 -4.91 18.34 17.45
CA ASP A 229 -6.24 18.93 17.45
C ASP A 229 -6.93 18.64 18.78
N ALA A 230 -7.25 19.69 19.53
CA ALA A 230 -7.95 19.64 20.83
C ALA A 230 -9.19 20.55 20.85
N ARG A 231 -9.81 20.77 19.66
CA ARG A 231 -11.05 21.54 19.56
C ARG A 231 -12.18 20.85 20.34
N LYS A 232 -13.24 21.61 20.65
CA LYS A 232 -14.41 21.09 21.41
C LYS A 232 -15.20 20.01 20.69
N LYS A 233 -15.05 19.89 19.35
CA LYS A 233 -15.67 18.86 18.50
C LYS A 233 -14.71 17.68 18.30
N GLU A 234 -15.25 16.55 17.86
CA GLU A 234 -14.43 15.41 17.46
C GLU A 234 -13.50 15.79 16.30
N PRO A 235 -12.25 15.30 16.26
CA PRO A 235 -11.66 14.29 17.17
C PRO A 235 -11.04 14.86 18.46
N GLY A 236 -11.12 16.16 18.71
CA GLY A 236 -10.38 16.85 19.78
C GLY A 236 -10.63 16.27 21.18
N LYS A 237 -11.88 15.90 21.50
CA LYS A 237 -12.18 15.29 22.80
C LYS A 237 -11.51 13.91 22.93
N LYS A 238 -11.60 13.05 21.93
CA LYS A 238 -10.94 11.72 21.94
C LYS A 238 -9.43 11.85 22.06
N ASN A 239 -8.84 12.79 21.32
CA ASN A 239 -7.40 13.06 21.40
C ASN A 239 -7.00 13.47 22.82
N ASP A 240 -7.74 14.38 23.43
CA ASP A 240 -7.48 14.90 24.78
C ASP A 240 -7.53 13.78 25.83
N ASP A 241 -8.54 12.92 25.74
CA ASP A 241 -8.70 11.78 26.63
C ASP A 241 -7.56 10.78 26.47
N ALA A 242 -7.16 10.47 25.23
CA ALA A 242 -6.06 9.55 24.92
C ALA A 242 -4.68 10.09 25.36
N VAL A 243 -4.41 11.37 25.13
CA VAL A 243 -3.16 12.02 25.57
C VAL A 243 -3.02 12.01 27.09
N ARG A 244 -4.13 12.25 27.83
CA ARG A 244 -4.13 12.13 29.29
C ARG A 244 -3.90 10.71 29.76
N ALA A 245 -4.61 9.74 29.17
CA ALA A 245 -4.45 8.33 29.49
C ALA A 245 -3.01 7.83 29.27
N ALA A 246 -2.38 8.25 28.17
CA ALA A 246 -0.99 7.93 27.83
C ALA A 246 0.06 8.74 28.64
N ARG A 247 -0.35 9.68 29.51
CA ARG A 247 0.56 10.55 30.28
C ARG A 247 1.53 11.39 29.42
N LEU A 248 1.06 11.79 28.24
CA LEU A 248 1.84 12.59 27.28
C LEU A 248 1.60 14.10 27.40
N SER A 249 0.69 14.56 28.27
CA SER A 249 0.28 15.99 28.36
C SER A 249 1.45 16.95 28.49
N GLY A 250 2.55 16.56 29.16
CA GLY A 250 3.74 17.39 29.31
C GLY A 250 4.62 17.52 28.04
N ALA A 251 4.34 16.74 26.99
CA ALA A 251 5.00 16.84 25.70
C ALA A 251 4.07 17.41 24.62
N CYS A 252 2.84 17.78 24.99
CA CYS A 252 1.79 18.10 24.03
C CYS A 252 1.36 19.56 24.14
N THR A 253 1.22 20.22 22.99
CA THR A 253 0.54 21.52 22.82
C THR A 253 -0.83 21.30 22.18
N LYS A 254 -1.86 21.83 22.82
CA LYS A 254 -3.24 21.76 22.37
C LYS A 254 -3.52 22.85 21.33
N ARG A 255 -4.00 22.45 20.17
CA ARG A 255 -4.58 23.39 19.23
C ARG A 255 -6.08 23.43 19.42
N THR A 256 -6.59 24.54 19.97
CA THR A 256 -8.01 24.74 20.33
C THR A 256 -8.75 25.68 19.38
N GLU A 257 -8.04 26.32 18.44
CA GLU A 257 -8.64 27.20 17.43
C GLU A 257 -9.75 26.53 16.64
N GLY A 258 -10.95 27.14 16.64
CA GLY A 258 -12.17 26.49 16.15
C GLY A 258 -12.47 26.70 14.65
N SER A 259 -11.81 27.66 13.99
CA SER A 259 -12.18 28.09 12.62
C SER A 259 -11.71 27.13 11.52
N TYR A 260 -10.65 26.35 11.75
CA TYR A 260 -10.06 25.45 10.74
C TYR A 260 -9.81 24.05 11.30
N ILE A 261 -9.88 23.06 10.42
CA ILE A 261 -9.42 21.69 10.70
C ILE A 261 -7.89 21.68 10.55
N SER A 262 -7.19 21.32 11.61
CA SER A 262 -5.74 21.00 11.53
C SER A 262 -5.54 19.59 11.02
N HIS A 263 -5.65 19.39 9.73
CA HIS A 263 -5.62 18.06 9.13
C HIS A 263 -4.20 17.50 8.90
N ASN A 264 -3.23 17.96 9.69
CA ASN A 264 -1.84 17.55 9.61
C ASN A 264 -1.63 16.15 10.20
N LYS A 265 -0.75 15.37 9.58
CA LYS A 265 -0.32 14.05 10.03
C LYS A 265 1.12 13.86 9.58
N PHE A 266 2.05 14.29 10.43
CA PHE A 266 3.47 14.07 10.14
C PHE A 266 4.28 13.94 11.43
N ILE A 267 5.43 13.32 11.30
CA ILE A 267 6.45 13.19 12.35
C ILE A 267 7.78 13.59 11.73
N VAL A 268 8.38 14.65 12.19
CA VAL A 268 9.74 15.03 11.81
C VAL A 268 10.71 14.42 12.80
N LYS A 269 11.73 13.73 12.30
CA LYS A 269 12.87 13.24 13.07
C LYS A 269 14.01 14.24 12.93
N LEU A 270 14.49 14.71 14.06
CA LEU A 270 15.69 15.52 14.12
C LEU A 270 16.87 14.66 14.58
N GLU A 271 18.04 14.93 14.04
CA GLU A 271 19.32 14.41 14.51
C GLU A 271 20.25 15.57 14.87
N ASN A 272 20.74 15.59 16.11
CA ASN A 272 21.57 16.67 16.64
C ASN A 272 20.94 18.08 16.41
N GLY A 273 19.62 18.18 16.58
CA GLY A 273 18.84 19.40 16.43
C GLY A 273 18.51 19.81 14.99
N ARG A 274 18.87 19.03 13.98
CA ARG A 274 18.57 19.28 12.55
C ARG A 274 17.56 18.28 12.02
N PRO A 275 16.53 18.70 11.27
CA PRO A 275 15.64 17.78 10.58
C PRO A 275 16.42 16.87 9.63
N VAL A 276 16.13 15.56 9.66
CA VAL A 276 16.81 14.57 8.81
C VAL A 276 15.84 13.69 8.03
N SER A 277 14.65 13.45 8.58
CA SER A 277 13.62 12.71 7.87
C SER A 277 12.23 13.08 8.37
N VAL A 278 11.23 12.83 7.53
CA VAL A 278 9.82 13.05 7.84
C VAL A 278 8.96 11.85 7.46
N TRP A 279 8.12 11.42 8.39
CA TRP A 279 6.96 10.56 8.16
C TRP A 279 5.76 11.46 7.85
N THR A 280 5.11 11.27 6.73
CA THR A 280 3.93 12.04 6.33
C THR A 280 2.96 11.18 5.51
N GLY A 281 1.78 11.71 5.17
CA GLY A 281 0.82 11.04 4.31
C GLY A 281 -0.63 11.24 4.73
N GLY A 282 -1.50 10.33 4.31
CA GLY A 282 -2.95 10.37 4.61
C GLY A 282 -3.33 9.77 5.96
N THR A 283 -2.43 9.02 6.58
CA THR A 283 -2.72 8.17 7.73
C THR A 283 -2.86 8.96 9.02
N ASN A 284 -4.07 9.03 9.57
CA ASN A 284 -4.29 9.53 10.93
C ASN A 284 -3.68 8.57 11.96
N PHE A 285 -3.26 9.10 13.11
CA PHE A 285 -2.78 8.30 14.25
C PHE A 285 -3.97 7.80 15.10
N SER A 286 -4.89 7.14 14.42
CA SER A 286 -6.11 6.53 14.96
C SER A 286 -6.25 5.11 14.39
N GLU A 287 -6.98 4.24 15.08
CA GLU A 287 -7.22 2.87 14.60
C GLU A 287 -7.88 2.86 13.23
N GLY A 288 -8.93 3.67 13.04
CA GLY A 288 -9.59 3.82 11.74
C GLY A 288 -8.65 4.36 10.65
N GLY A 289 -7.72 5.27 10.97
CA GLY A 289 -6.73 5.79 10.04
C GLY A 289 -5.70 4.74 9.61
N ILE A 290 -5.25 3.90 10.55
CA ILE A 290 -4.21 2.91 10.30
C ILE A 290 -4.79 1.65 9.64
N PHE A 291 -5.95 1.15 10.10
CA PHE A 291 -6.49 -0.16 9.73
C PHE A 291 -7.83 -0.12 9.01
N GLY A 292 -8.60 0.98 9.14
CA GLY A 292 -9.99 1.05 8.67
C GLY A 292 -10.18 1.74 7.34
N HIS A 293 -9.28 2.60 6.91
CA HIS A 293 -9.31 3.33 5.64
C HIS A 293 -8.09 3.01 4.80
N SER A 294 -8.25 3.01 3.48
CA SER A 294 -7.11 2.90 2.56
C SER A 294 -6.28 4.17 2.64
N ASN A 295 -5.08 4.04 3.16
CA ASN A 295 -4.16 5.14 3.40
C ASN A 295 -2.75 4.83 2.88
N VAL A 296 -1.96 5.89 2.80
CA VAL A 296 -0.55 5.85 2.46
C VAL A 296 0.25 6.59 3.53
N ALA A 297 1.42 6.06 3.84
CA ALA A 297 2.47 6.75 4.56
C ALA A 297 3.72 6.85 3.70
N HIS A 298 4.42 7.95 3.81
CA HIS A 298 5.62 8.25 3.07
C HIS A 298 6.70 8.71 4.05
N VAL A 299 7.81 8.01 4.09
CA VAL A 299 9.02 8.44 4.78
C VAL A 299 9.94 9.09 3.76
N VAL A 300 10.43 10.28 4.05
CA VAL A 300 11.40 10.97 3.21
C VAL A 300 12.63 11.25 4.04
N GLU A 301 13.76 10.71 3.60
CA GLU A 301 15.09 10.96 4.20
C GLU A 301 15.79 12.09 3.43
N ASP A 302 15.36 13.32 3.71
CA ASP A 302 15.88 14.54 3.10
C ASP A 302 15.77 15.71 4.08
N ASN A 303 16.86 16.41 4.29
CA ASN A 303 16.95 17.48 5.28
C ASN A 303 16.12 18.73 4.90
N GLU A 304 16.01 19.03 3.62
CA GLU A 304 15.28 20.20 3.13
C GLU A 304 13.76 19.96 3.19
N ILE A 305 13.34 18.73 2.84
CA ILE A 305 11.93 18.34 2.92
C ILE A 305 11.46 18.16 4.36
N ALA A 306 12.35 17.70 5.26
CA ALA A 306 12.04 17.51 6.67
C ALA A 306 12.01 18.82 7.47
N ALA A 307 12.59 19.91 6.96
CA ALA A 307 12.63 21.22 7.60
C ALA A 307 11.32 22.02 7.41
#